data_6d776218ef8c0423356d06e36b3c0514
#
_entry.id   6d776218ef8c0423356d06e36b3c0514
#
_cell.length_a   1.000
_cell.length_b   1.000
_cell.length_c   1.000
_cell.angle_alpha   90.00
_cell.angle_beta   90.00
_cell.angle_gamma   90.00
#
_symmetry.space_group_name_H-M   'P 1'
#
loop_
_entity.id
_entity.type
_entity.pdbx_description
1 polymer ?
#
loop_
_entity_poly.entity_id
_entity_poly.type
_entity_poly.pdbx_seq_one_letter_code
_entity_poly.pdbx_strand_id
1 'polypeptide(L)'
;MQQRSEQQPMNRRREIRMTPEEQAAFLQQARKAALATLDQHGFPHIVAMGFVALDGLIYMTSYAKAQKVLNVRRNPKVSVMIETGSQYAEFRGVMIRGHCEVIDDPVFVVRILQANRQRQADTASTSEQEAMARAAKRVVLKILPERVVSWDHSKLGGRY
;
A
#
# COMPACT_ATOMS: atom_id res chain seq x y z
N MET A 1 -51.11 5.51 -19.80
CA MET A 1 -50.14 4.44 -19.51
C MET A 1 -48.75 5.10 -19.37
N GLN A 2 -48.36 5.44 -18.16
CA GLN A 2 -47.02 6.03 -17.90
C GLN A 2 -46.04 4.88 -17.65
N GLN A 3 -45.08 4.76 -18.55
CA GLN A 3 -43.94 3.86 -18.34
C GLN A 3 -43.08 4.39 -17.19
N ARG A 4 -43.12 3.74 -16.05
CA ARG A 4 -42.11 3.90 -14.99
C ARG A 4 -40.80 3.37 -15.56
N SER A 5 -39.86 4.27 -15.89
CA SER A 5 -38.47 3.90 -16.14
C SER A 5 -37.93 3.27 -14.85
N GLU A 6 -37.73 1.97 -14.85
CA GLU A 6 -36.97 1.26 -13.80
C GLU A 6 -35.54 1.80 -13.82
N GLN A 7 -35.28 2.77 -12.94
CA GLN A 7 -33.91 3.19 -12.64
C GLN A 7 -33.21 1.97 -12.00
N GLN A 8 -32.30 1.35 -12.75
CA GLN A 8 -31.40 0.33 -12.21
C GLN A 8 -30.75 0.89 -10.95
N PRO A 9 -30.66 0.11 -9.86
CA PRO A 9 -30.04 0.58 -8.63
C PRO A 9 -28.61 1.02 -8.91
N MET A 10 -28.35 2.28 -8.64
CA MET A 10 -27.09 2.97 -8.89
C MET A 10 -25.93 2.23 -8.17
N ASN A 11 -25.01 1.67 -8.92
CA ASN A 11 -23.89 0.91 -8.35
C ASN A 11 -22.83 1.88 -7.79
N ARG A 12 -23.04 2.34 -6.56
CA ARG A 12 -22.17 3.30 -5.85
C ARG A 12 -20.69 2.92 -5.87
N ARG A 13 -20.36 1.62 -5.89
CA ARG A 13 -18.97 1.15 -5.98
C ARG A 13 -18.31 1.52 -7.31
N ARG A 14 -19.07 1.63 -8.38
CA ARG A 14 -18.54 2.09 -9.68
C ARG A 14 -18.29 3.59 -9.68
N GLU A 15 -19.18 4.35 -9.05
CA GLU A 15 -19.05 5.83 -9.00
C GLU A 15 -17.82 6.28 -8.22
N ILE A 16 -17.54 5.63 -7.08
CA ILE A 16 -16.41 6.01 -6.21
C ILE A 16 -15.07 5.41 -6.65
N ARG A 17 -15.05 4.58 -7.69
CA ARG A 17 -13.81 3.98 -8.16
C ARG A 17 -12.86 5.03 -8.73
N MET A 18 -11.60 4.95 -8.37
CA MET A 18 -10.54 5.76 -8.96
C MET A 18 -10.12 5.21 -10.33
N THR A 19 -9.80 6.11 -11.26
CA THR A 19 -9.10 5.74 -12.50
C THR A 19 -7.66 5.29 -12.21
N PRO A 20 -6.97 4.64 -13.14
CA PRO A 20 -5.55 4.29 -12.96
C PRO A 20 -4.67 5.50 -12.64
N GLU A 21 -4.93 6.65 -13.28
CA GLU A 21 -4.20 7.90 -13.07
C GLU A 21 -4.46 8.47 -11.66
N GLU A 22 -5.73 8.46 -11.22
CA GLU A 22 -6.10 8.87 -9.85
C GLU A 22 -5.48 7.98 -8.80
N GLN A 23 -5.43 6.65 -9.03
CA GLN A 23 -4.76 5.70 -8.14
C GLN A 23 -3.26 5.99 -8.06
N ALA A 24 -2.59 6.20 -9.20
CA ALA A 24 -1.16 6.53 -9.23
C ALA A 24 -0.86 7.81 -8.47
N ALA A 25 -1.64 8.88 -8.70
CA ALA A 25 -1.51 10.15 -7.99
C ALA A 25 -1.75 9.99 -6.47
N PHE A 26 -2.77 9.24 -6.08
CA PHE A 26 -3.06 8.93 -4.68
C PHE A 26 -1.91 8.20 -3.99
N LEU A 27 -1.36 7.15 -4.62
CA LEU A 27 -0.24 6.38 -4.09
C LEU A 27 1.04 7.21 -3.96
N GLN A 28 1.23 8.22 -4.81
CA GLN A 28 2.35 9.16 -4.67
C GLN A 28 2.19 10.11 -3.47
N GLN A 29 0.97 10.46 -3.09
CA GLN A 29 0.69 11.37 -1.97
C GLN A 29 0.66 10.66 -0.62
N ALA A 30 0.10 9.47 -0.56
CA ALA A 30 -0.05 8.70 0.68
C ALA A 30 1.32 8.25 1.23
N ARG A 31 1.43 8.14 2.56
CA ARG A 31 2.70 7.88 3.27
C ARG A 31 2.72 6.56 4.03
N LYS A 32 1.57 6.08 4.45
CA LYS A 32 1.42 4.90 5.30
C LYS A 32 0.45 3.91 4.68
N ALA A 33 0.74 2.65 4.89
CA ALA A 33 -0.11 1.54 4.50
C ALA A 33 -0.28 0.58 5.68
N ALA A 34 -1.39 -0.12 5.74
CA ALA A 34 -1.55 -1.30 6.57
C ALA A 34 -1.18 -2.53 5.73
N LEU A 35 -0.18 -3.28 6.18
CA LEU A 35 0.22 -4.55 5.58
C LEU A 35 -0.34 -5.70 6.42
N ALA A 36 -1.16 -6.54 5.81
CA ALA A 36 -1.66 -7.78 6.39
C ALA A 36 -0.89 -8.98 5.83
N THR A 37 -0.39 -9.82 6.74
CA THR A 37 0.27 -11.10 6.46
C THR A 37 -0.40 -12.19 7.30
N LEU A 38 -0.20 -13.46 6.97
CA LEU A 38 -0.74 -14.58 7.75
C LEU A 38 0.33 -15.16 8.67
N ASP A 39 0.03 -15.31 9.95
CA ASP A 39 0.90 -16.00 10.89
C ASP A 39 0.86 -17.52 10.70
N GLN A 40 1.63 -18.25 11.49
CA GLN A 40 1.70 -19.73 11.40
C GLN A 40 0.39 -20.43 11.80
N HIS A 41 -0.50 -19.75 12.50
CA HIS A 41 -1.80 -20.25 12.93
C HIS A 41 -2.95 -19.81 12.02
N GLY A 42 -2.63 -19.07 10.95
CA GLY A 42 -3.61 -18.54 9.99
C GLY A 42 -4.27 -17.23 10.41
N PHE A 43 -3.83 -16.60 11.51
CA PHE A 43 -4.34 -15.30 11.91
C PHE A 43 -3.72 -14.18 11.07
N PRO A 44 -4.53 -13.17 10.66
CA PRO A 44 -4.00 -11.96 10.03
C PRO A 44 -3.15 -11.17 11.02
N HIS A 45 -1.88 -10.96 10.67
CA HIS A 45 -0.96 -10.07 11.37
C HIS A 45 -0.89 -8.75 10.60
N ILE A 46 -1.38 -7.65 11.19
CA ILE A 46 -1.52 -6.35 10.52
C ILE A 46 -0.58 -5.34 11.18
N VAL A 47 0.17 -4.61 10.36
CA VAL A 47 1.11 -3.57 10.82
C VAL A 47 1.08 -2.35 9.91
N ALA A 48 1.25 -1.18 10.52
CA ALA A 48 1.45 0.06 9.77
C ALA A 48 2.88 0.12 9.21
N MET A 49 3.00 0.45 7.91
CA MET A 49 4.25 0.51 7.17
C MET A 49 4.36 1.81 6.38
N GLY A 50 5.57 2.40 6.34
CA GLY A 50 5.92 3.32 5.27
C GLY A 50 6.11 2.55 3.97
N PHE A 51 5.81 3.17 2.84
CA PHE A 51 5.95 2.55 1.53
C PHE A 51 6.44 3.53 0.46
N VAL A 52 6.93 2.97 -0.63
CA VAL A 52 7.28 3.69 -1.85
C VAL A 52 6.50 3.05 -3.01
N ALA A 53 5.87 3.88 -3.85
CA ALA A 53 5.27 3.43 -5.10
C ALA A 53 6.23 3.76 -6.25
N LEU A 54 6.74 2.72 -6.93
CA LEU A 54 7.63 2.81 -8.09
C LEU A 54 7.12 1.87 -9.18
N ASP A 55 7.02 2.38 -10.40
CA ASP A 55 6.62 1.60 -11.58
C ASP A 55 5.30 0.81 -11.37
N GLY A 56 4.34 1.41 -10.66
CA GLY A 56 3.05 0.81 -10.37
C GLY A 56 3.06 -0.26 -9.26
N LEU A 57 4.19 -0.51 -8.62
CA LEU A 57 4.35 -1.47 -7.54
C LEU A 57 4.62 -0.78 -6.19
N ILE A 58 4.25 -1.46 -5.11
CA ILE A 58 4.49 -1.01 -3.74
C ILE A 58 5.71 -1.74 -3.17
N TYR A 59 6.61 -0.95 -2.58
CA TYR A 59 7.80 -1.43 -1.90
C TYR A 59 7.83 -0.94 -0.46
N MET A 60 8.14 -1.83 0.47
CA MET A 60 8.27 -1.53 1.90
C MET A 60 9.60 -2.08 2.40
N THR A 61 10.22 -1.43 3.39
CA THR A 61 11.42 -1.98 4.04
C THR A 61 11.09 -2.47 5.44
N SER A 62 11.69 -3.58 5.83
CA SER A 62 11.51 -4.17 7.16
C SER A 62 12.81 -4.82 7.65
N TYR A 63 12.95 -4.98 8.97
CA TYR A 63 13.99 -5.85 9.50
C TYR A 63 13.76 -7.30 9.05
N ALA A 64 14.84 -7.98 8.62
CA ALA A 64 14.78 -9.34 8.07
C ALA A 64 14.17 -10.36 9.02
N LYS A 65 14.31 -10.14 10.34
CA LYS A 65 13.78 -11.01 11.42
C LYS A 65 12.41 -10.58 11.93
N ALA A 66 11.78 -9.55 11.35
CA ALA A 66 10.47 -9.10 11.80
C ALA A 66 9.38 -10.14 11.47
N GLN A 67 8.37 -10.24 12.34
CA GLN A 67 7.28 -11.23 12.21
C GLN A 67 6.63 -11.23 10.83
N LYS A 68 6.36 -10.04 10.26
CA LYS A 68 5.77 -9.91 8.93
C LYS A 68 6.64 -10.54 7.83
N VAL A 69 7.97 -10.44 7.95
CA VAL A 69 8.92 -11.05 6.98
C VAL A 69 8.92 -12.57 7.12
N LEU A 70 8.94 -13.09 8.36
CA LEU A 70 8.82 -14.53 8.62
C LEU A 70 7.49 -15.08 8.09
N ASN A 71 6.41 -14.32 8.28
CA ASN A 71 5.09 -14.68 7.75
C ASN A 71 5.11 -14.78 6.22
N VAL A 72 5.63 -13.77 5.53
CA VAL A 72 5.70 -13.71 4.07
C VAL A 72 6.59 -14.82 3.48
N ARG A 73 7.72 -15.12 4.13
CA ARG A 73 8.60 -16.22 3.69
C ARG A 73 7.89 -17.58 3.75
N ARG A 74 6.98 -17.77 4.70
CA ARG A 74 6.17 -19.00 4.85
C ARG A 74 4.95 -18.99 3.93
N ASN A 75 4.26 -17.84 3.84
CA ASN A 75 3.07 -17.66 3.01
C ASN A 75 3.11 -16.28 2.36
N PRO A 76 3.38 -16.20 1.05
CA PRO A 76 3.57 -14.92 0.37
C PRO A 76 2.27 -14.13 0.14
N LYS A 77 1.11 -14.68 0.46
CA LYS A 77 -0.18 -13.99 0.30
C LYS A 77 -0.29 -12.82 1.26
N VAL A 78 -0.59 -11.65 0.72
CA VAL A 78 -0.70 -10.41 1.48
C VAL A 78 -1.88 -9.57 1.02
N SER A 79 -2.31 -8.67 1.91
CA SER A 79 -3.17 -7.55 1.56
C SER A 79 -2.55 -6.25 2.07
N VAL A 80 -2.65 -5.21 1.27
CA VAL A 80 -2.18 -3.86 1.61
C VAL A 80 -3.36 -2.92 1.50
N MET A 81 -3.59 -2.12 2.53
CA MET A 81 -4.59 -1.06 2.51
C MET A 81 -3.91 0.29 2.73
N ILE A 82 -4.21 1.23 1.86
CA ILE A 82 -3.76 2.62 1.94
C ILE A 82 -5.01 3.47 1.93
N GLU A 83 -5.25 4.22 3.01
CA GLU A 83 -6.43 5.06 3.14
C GLU A 83 -6.07 6.40 3.76
N THR A 84 -6.76 7.45 3.33
CA THR A 84 -6.68 8.81 3.85
C THR A 84 -8.08 9.38 4.04
N GLY A 85 -8.18 10.46 4.81
CA GLY A 85 -9.42 11.14 5.14
C GLY A 85 -9.80 10.96 6.60
N SER A 86 -10.55 11.93 7.13
CA SER A 86 -11.02 11.94 8.53
C SER A 86 -12.54 11.82 8.61
N GLN A 87 -13.24 12.24 7.56
CA GLN A 87 -14.70 12.18 7.46
C GLN A 87 -15.09 11.27 6.30
N TYR A 88 -16.29 10.74 6.35
CA TYR A 88 -16.79 9.79 5.34
C TYR A 88 -16.67 10.31 3.90
N ALA A 89 -16.98 11.60 3.67
CA ALA A 89 -16.86 12.23 2.36
C ALA A 89 -15.41 12.36 1.84
N GLU A 90 -14.43 12.27 2.74
CA GLU A 90 -13.00 12.43 2.43
C GLU A 90 -12.28 11.09 2.24
N PHE A 91 -12.92 9.97 2.59
CA PHE A 91 -12.27 8.67 2.52
C PHE A 91 -11.87 8.34 1.08
N ARG A 92 -10.57 8.21 0.89
CA ARG A 92 -9.96 7.78 -0.35
C ARG A 92 -8.99 6.66 -0.05
N GLY A 93 -9.05 5.61 -0.84
CA GLY A 93 -8.17 4.48 -0.56
C GLY A 93 -7.98 3.52 -1.71
N VAL A 94 -6.95 2.71 -1.55
CA VAL A 94 -6.60 1.60 -2.42
C VAL A 94 -6.32 0.38 -1.56
N MET A 95 -6.97 -0.73 -1.88
CA MET A 95 -6.67 -2.03 -1.30
C MET A 95 -6.10 -2.94 -2.39
N ILE A 96 -4.94 -3.50 -2.12
CA ILE A 96 -4.21 -4.42 -3.01
C ILE A 96 -4.17 -5.79 -2.34
N ARG A 97 -4.65 -6.81 -3.04
CA ARG A 97 -4.44 -8.20 -2.68
C ARG A 97 -3.46 -8.82 -3.67
N GLY A 98 -2.50 -9.58 -3.18
CA GLY A 98 -1.50 -10.20 -4.05
C GLY A 98 -0.47 -11.02 -3.27
N HIS A 99 0.71 -11.12 -3.85
CA HIS A 99 1.86 -11.82 -3.29
C HIS A 99 2.97 -10.84 -2.95
N CYS A 100 3.76 -11.18 -1.95
CA CYS A 100 4.93 -10.43 -1.54
C CYS A 100 6.20 -11.21 -1.85
N GLU A 101 7.10 -10.58 -2.57
CA GLU A 101 8.47 -11.05 -2.81
C GLU A 101 9.39 -10.39 -1.79
N VAL A 102 10.26 -11.17 -1.16
CA VAL A 102 11.27 -10.67 -0.22
C VAL A 102 12.60 -10.52 -0.96
N ILE A 103 13.12 -9.31 -1.00
CA ILE A 103 14.38 -8.98 -1.69
C ILE A 103 15.44 -8.66 -0.64
N ASP A 104 16.52 -9.44 -0.62
CA ASP A 104 17.64 -9.35 0.33
C ASP A 104 18.83 -8.53 -0.22
N ASP A 105 18.74 -7.95 -1.43
CA ASP A 105 19.81 -7.17 -2.04
C ASP A 105 20.07 -5.87 -1.27
N PRO A 106 21.24 -5.69 -0.63
CA PRO A 106 21.53 -4.50 0.18
C PRO A 106 21.49 -3.19 -0.61
N VAL A 107 21.92 -3.21 -1.87
CA VAL A 107 21.92 -2.02 -2.74
C VAL A 107 20.47 -1.60 -3.04
N PHE A 108 19.61 -2.55 -3.33
CA PHE A 108 18.20 -2.27 -3.55
C PHE A 108 17.51 -1.83 -2.25
N VAL A 109 17.86 -2.42 -1.10
CA VAL A 109 17.35 -1.98 0.22
C VAL A 109 17.73 -0.53 0.48
N VAL A 110 18.98 -0.12 0.23
CA VAL A 110 19.41 1.29 0.37
C VAL A 110 18.58 2.20 -0.52
N ARG A 111 18.38 1.83 -1.78
CA ARG A 111 17.57 2.61 -2.74
C ARG A 111 16.15 2.86 -2.22
N ILE A 112 15.48 1.84 -1.71
CA ILE A 112 14.09 1.96 -1.20
C ILE A 112 14.07 2.73 0.13
N LEU A 113 15.05 2.55 1.02
CA LEU A 113 15.19 3.35 2.23
C LEU A 113 15.33 4.84 1.93
N GLN A 114 16.19 5.19 0.99
CA GLN A 114 16.41 6.59 0.57
C GLN A 114 15.14 7.19 -0.06
N ALA A 115 14.48 6.47 -0.97
CA ALA A 115 13.24 6.91 -1.57
C ALA A 115 12.14 7.14 -0.53
N ASN A 116 12.03 6.27 0.49
CA ASN A 116 11.05 6.43 1.57
C ASN A 116 11.37 7.64 2.45
N ARG A 117 12.65 7.90 2.76
CA ARG A 117 13.08 9.09 3.52
C ARG A 117 12.76 10.38 2.77
N GLN A 118 13.07 10.46 1.48
CA GLN A 118 12.72 11.62 0.65
C GLN A 118 11.23 11.91 0.66
N ARG A 119 10.40 10.88 0.61
CA ARG A 119 8.92 11.02 0.70
C ARG A 119 8.47 11.54 2.06
N GLN A 120 9.19 11.26 3.12
CA GLN A 120 8.87 11.71 4.49
C GLN A 120 9.49 13.07 4.82
N ALA A 121 10.16 13.73 3.87
CA ALA A 121 10.92 14.95 4.07
C ALA A 121 11.98 14.82 5.19
N ASP A 122 12.49 13.61 5.42
CA ASP A 122 13.60 13.36 6.33
C ASP A 122 14.92 13.74 5.62
N THR A 123 15.41 14.91 5.94
CA THR A 123 16.61 15.51 5.34
C THR A 123 17.90 15.11 6.06
N ALA A 124 17.85 14.25 7.07
CA ALA A 124 19.05 13.84 7.80
C ALA A 124 20.06 13.19 6.85
N SER A 125 21.23 13.79 6.72
CA SER A 125 22.36 13.23 5.97
C SER A 125 22.79 11.92 6.60
N THR A 126 22.95 10.88 5.81
CA THR A 126 23.45 9.58 6.25
C THR A 126 24.62 9.22 5.36
N SER A 127 25.76 8.87 5.94
CA SER A 127 26.92 8.41 5.17
C SER A 127 26.56 7.09 4.43
N GLU A 128 27.28 6.81 3.35
CA GLU A 128 27.09 5.56 2.60
C GLU A 128 27.31 4.33 3.47
N GLN A 129 28.31 4.37 4.36
CA GLN A 129 28.58 3.29 5.29
C GLN A 129 27.42 3.04 6.27
N GLU A 130 26.81 4.09 6.80
CA GLU A 130 25.65 3.99 7.68
C GLU A 130 24.41 3.47 6.93
N ALA A 131 24.22 3.91 5.69
CA ALA A 131 23.14 3.42 4.83
C ALA A 131 23.28 1.91 4.57
N MET A 132 24.49 1.46 4.23
CA MET A 132 24.78 0.04 4.02
C MET A 132 24.66 -0.78 5.31
N ALA A 133 25.13 -0.27 6.45
CA ALA A 133 24.99 -0.94 7.75
C ALA A 133 23.51 -1.11 8.16
N ARG A 134 22.67 -0.12 7.85
CA ARG A 134 21.21 -0.21 8.06
C ARG A 134 20.57 -1.21 7.11
N ALA A 135 21.01 -1.24 5.86
CA ALA A 135 20.50 -2.16 4.84
C ALA A 135 20.81 -3.62 5.17
N ALA A 136 22.00 -3.91 5.73
CA ALA A 136 22.45 -5.26 6.06
C ALA A 136 21.50 -6.05 6.99
N LYS A 137 20.65 -5.35 7.78
CA LYS A 137 19.68 -5.95 8.69
C LYS A 137 18.25 -5.93 8.14
N ARG A 138 18.07 -5.48 6.90
CA ARG A 138 16.75 -5.21 6.32
C ARG A 138 16.56 -5.95 5.01
N VAL A 139 15.30 -6.04 4.64
CA VAL A 139 14.83 -6.57 3.36
C VAL A 139 13.82 -5.60 2.75
N VAL A 140 13.61 -5.70 1.45
CA VAL A 140 12.51 -5.06 0.77
C VAL A 140 11.39 -6.07 0.58
N LEU A 141 10.18 -5.67 0.92
CA LEU A 141 8.93 -6.36 0.62
C LEU A 141 8.35 -5.71 -0.64
N LYS A 142 8.37 -6.43 -1.76
CA LYS A 142 7.80 -6.03 -3.04
C LYS A 142 6.43 -6.66 -3.20
N ILE A 143 5.42 -5.84 -3.37
CA ILE A 143 4.03 -6.30 -3.51
C ILE A 143 3.69 -6.49 -4.98
N LEU A 144 3.37 -7.72 -5.35
CA LEU A 144 2.92 -8.11 -6.68
C LEU A 144 1.38 -8.18 -6.66
N PRO A 145 0.68 -7.21 -7.29
CA PRO A 145 -0.77 -7.14 -7.21
C PRO A 145 -1.45 -8.21 -8.06
N GLU A 146 -2.47 -8.87 -7.52
CA GLU A 146 -3.41 -9.72 -8.25
C GLU A 146 -4.75 -9.01 -8.44
N ARG A 147 -5.18 -8.26 -7.41
CA ARG A 147 -6.43 -7.51 -7.43
C ARG A 147 -6.25 -6.20 -6.73
N VAL A 148 -6.71 -5.14 -7.38
CA VAL A 148 -6.73 -3.77 -6.84
C VAL A 148 -8.18 -3.30 -6.76
N VAL A 149 -8.55 -2.76 -5.60
CA VAL A 149 -9.83 -2.09 -5.36
C VAL A 149 -9.54 -0.68 -4.88
N SER A 150 -10.25 0.30 -5.39
CA SER A 150 -10.08 1.70 -5.00
C SER A 150 -11.41 2.36 -4.74
N TRP A 151 -11.40 3.42 -3.93
CA TRP A 151 -12.55 4.25 -3.60
C TRP A 151 -12.14 5.70 -3.38
N ASP A 152 -13.02 6.60 -3.77
CA ASP A 152 -12.95 8.03 -3.50
C ASP A 152 -14.37 8.53 -3.21
N HIS A 153 -14.70 8.69 -1.94
CA HIS A 153 -16.03 9.09 -1.49
C HIS A 153 -16.38 10.54 -1.86
N SER A 154 -15.37 11.38 -2.17
CA SER A 154 -15.62 12.73 -2.63
C SER A 154 -16.45 12.78 -3.92
N LYS A 155 -16.37 11.72 -4.73
CA LYS A 155 -17.15 11.58 -5.98
C LYS A 155 -18.66 11.45 -5.76
N LEU A 156 -19.09 11.13 -4.54
CA LEU A 156 -20.53 11.05 -4.19
C LEU A 156 -21.16 12.44 -4.01
N GLY A 157 -20.37 13.52 -3.89
CA GLY A 157 -20.90 14.88 -3.73
C GLY A 157 -21.83 15.05 -2.54
N GLY A 158 -21.58 14.33 -1.42
CA GLY A 158 -22.42 14.38 -0.22
C GLY A 158 -23.71 13.53 -0.27
N ARG A 159 -23.90 12.74 -1.31
CA ARG A 159 -25.05 11.81 -1.44
C ARG A 159 -24.69 10.47 -0.78
N TYR A 160 -25.26 10.21 0.39
CA TYR A 160 -25.02 8.99 1.20
C TYR A 160 -26.25 8.08 1.26
#